data_9a31602d1532e97ba18f8dd5a84a9d9d
#
_entry.id   9a31602d1532e97ba18f8dd5a84a9d9d
#
_cell.length_a   1.000
_cell.length_b   1.000
_cell.length_c   1.000
_cell.angle_alpha   90.00
_cell.angle_beta   90.00
_cell.angle_gamma   90.00
#
_symmetry.space_group_name_H-M   'P 1'
#
loop_
_entity.id
_entity.type
_entity.pdbx_description
1 polymer ?
#
loop_
_entity_poly.entity_id
_entity_poly.type
_entity_poly.pdbx_seq_one_letter_code
_entity_poly.pdbx_strand_id
1 'polypeptide(L)'
;MTAHLIYGKKLATGLTDKIAASVSIIKKTYQVTPCLAVVLVGTDPASQVYVRNKGQQTRAAGMISIEHKLPSTASEAQLLALIDSMNKDEAIDGILVQLPLPEQINEASVIQAIAPEKDVDGFHVVNAGLLATGRHGLVPCTPLGCLLLLQNYLGDLSGANAVVLGRSNIVGKPMAQLLTAAHTTTTIVHSRSRDLPKICKQADILVAAVGHPEMVTGDWIKPGATVIDVGINRVANPAGTDRKYRLTGDVDFVSAASVAGAITPVPGGVGPMTICLLYTSDAADESDRV
;
A
#
# COMPACT_ATOMS: atom_id res chain seq x y z
N MET A 1 28.06 3.82 -10.70
CA MET A 1 27.80 2.85 -9.60
C MET A 1 26.39 2.36 -9.80
N THR A 2 26.09 1.10 -9.55
CA THR A 2 24.72 0.57 -9.67
C THR A 2 24.03 0.76 -8.30
N ALA A 3 22.82 1.31 -8.27
CA ALA A 3 22.06 1.52 -7.05
C ALA A 3 21.90 0.24 -6.22
N HIS A 4 21.85 0.35 -4.91
CA HIS A 4 21.46 -0.76 -4.03
C HIS A 4 19.97 -1.09 -4.24
N LEU A 5 19.64 -2.39 -4.36
CA LEU A 5 18.26 -2.82 -4.57
C LEU A 5 17.54 -3.06 -3.26
N ILE A 6 16.47 -2.32 -3.02
CA ILE A 6 15.62 -2.45 -1.84
C ILE A 6 14.50 -3.44 -2.14
N TYR A 7 14.70 -4.71 -1.82
CA TYR A 7 13.69 -5.76 -1.99
C TYR A 7 12.73 -5.83 -0.78
N GLY A 8 11.44 -5.64 -1.03
CA GLY A 8 10.42 -5.75 0.02
C GLY A 8 10.14 -7.17 0.48
N LYS A 9 10.40 -8.17 -0.35
CA LYS A 9 10.05 -9.57 -0.06
C LYS A 9 10.65 -10.09 1.26
N LYS A 10 11.93 -9.80 1.53
CA LYS A 10 12.59 -10.28 2.76
C LYS A 10 11.97 -9.64 4.01
N LEU A 11 11.73 -8.33 3.96
CA LEU A 11 11.11 -7.60 5.07
C LEU A 11 9.66 -8.07 5.27
N ALA A 12 8.89 -8.22 4.19
CA ALA A 12 7.53 -8.73 4.24
C ALA A 12 7.43 -10.13 4.85
N THR A 13 8.36 -11.05 4.50
CA THR A 13 8.41 -12.38 5.12
C THR A 13 8.63 -12.27 6.63
N GLY A 14 9.61 -11.50 7.07
CA GLY A 14 9.88 -11.33 8.52
C GLY A 14 8.71 -10.69 9.28
N LEU A 15 7.95 -9.76 8.66
CA LEU A 15 6.73 -9.22 9.23
C LEU A 15 5.62 -10.27 9.31
N THR A 16 5.41 -11.05 8.25
CA THR A 16 4.40 -12.13 8.26
C THR A 16 4.67 -13.15 9.37
N ASP A 17 5.94 -13.50 9.61
CA ASP A 17 6.32 -14.42 10.72
C ASP A 17 5.98 -13.81 12.09
N LYS A 18 6.22 -12.51 12.29
CA LYS A 18 5.86 -11.81 13.53
C LYS A 18 4.34 -11.76 13.72
N ILE A 19 3.59 -11.45 12.66
CA ILE A 19 2.11 -11.45 12.68
C ILE A 19 1.59 -12.83 13.07
N ALA A 20 2.09 -13.90 12.44
CA ALA A 20 1.67 -15.26 12.76
C ALA A 20 1.95 -15.61 14.23
N ALA A 21 3.07 -15.15 14.79
CA ALA A 21 3.37 -15.30 16.22
C ALA A 21 2.37 -14.54 17.10
N SER A 22 2.06 -13.28 16.77
CA SER A 22 1.06 -12.46 17.49
C SER A 22 -0.33 -13.09 17.41
N VAL A 23 -0.78 -13.52 16.24
CA VAL A 23 -2.05 -14.24 16.06
C VAL A 23 -2.10 -15.51 16.93
N SER A 24 -0.99 -16.26 17.03
CA SER A 24 -0.93 -17.44 17.89
C SER A 24 -1.10 -17.08 19.38
N ILE A 25 -0.56 -15.95 19.83
CA ILE A 25 -0.73 -15.45 21.19
C ILE A 25 -2.18 -15.04 21.44
N ILE A 26 -2.78 -14.24 20.54
CA ILE A 26 -4.18 -13.82 20.61
C ILE A 26 -5.11 -15.03 20.73
N LYS A 27 -4.93 -16.04 19.86
CA LYS A 27 -5.71 -17.29 19.89
C LYS A 27 -5.62 -18.02 21.21
N LYS A 28 -4.42 -18.10 21.80
CA LYS A 28 -4.21 -18.80 23.09
C LYS A 28 -4.75 -18.02 24.28
N THR A 29 -4.59 -16.69 24.26
CA THR A 29 -4.93 -15.83 25.39
C THR A 29 -6.41 -15.49 25.45
N TYR A 30 -6.98 -15.11 24.30
CA TYR A 30 -8.33 -14.60 24.22
C TYR A 30 -9.33 -15.56 23.59
N GLN A 31 -8.88 -16.70 23.07
CA GLN A 31 -9.70 -17.70 22.33
C GLN A 31 -10.37 -17.10 21.08
N VAL A 32 -9.81 -15.99 20.52
CA VAL A 32 -10.27 -15.30 19.32
C VAL A 32 -9.32 -15.63 18.16
N THR A 33 -9.86 -15.76 16.98
CA THR A 33 -9.07 -15.85 15.74
C THR A 33 -9.42 -14.64 14.88
N PRO A 34 -8.46 -13.72 14.64
CA PRO A 34 -8.72 -12.53 13.81
C PRO A 34 -9.25 -12.91 12.42
N CYS A 35 -10.21 -12.13 11.93
CA CYS A 35 -10.97 -12.41 10.72
C CYS A 35 -10.97 -11.20 9.75
N LEU A 36 -10.43 -11.41 8.54
CA LEU A 36 -10.47 -10.45 7.45
C LEU A 36 -11.55 -10.82 6.44
N ALA A 37 -12.53 -9.93 6.22
CA ALA A 37 -13.48 -10.02 5.13
C ALA A 37 -12.98 -9.22 3.92
N VAL A 38 -12.94 -9.87 2.77
CA VAL A 38 -12.51 -9.26 1.50
C VAL A 38 -13.66 -9.28 0.51
N VAL A 39 -14.02 -8.13 -0.02
CA VAL A 39 -15.08 -8.00 -1.04
C VAL A 39 -14.46 -7.74 -2.41
N LEU A 40 -14.84 -8.56 -3.38
CA LEU A 40 -14.50 -8.40 -4.78
C LEU A 40 -15.77 -8.16 -5.59
N VAL A 41 -15.82 -7.07 -6.35
CA VAL A 41 -16.93 -6.78 -7.27
C VAL A 41 -16.45 -6.91 -8.70
N GLY A 42 -17.10 -7.81 -9.46
CA GLY A 42 -16.74 -8.09 -10.84
C GLY A 42 -15.65 -9.16 -11.00
N THR A 43 -15.09 -9.22 -12.21
CA THR A 43 -14.20 -10.32 -12.64
C THR A 43 -12.88 -9.82 -13.20
N ASP A 44 -12.41 -8.62 -12.80
CA ASP A 44 -11.11 -8.13 -13.24
C ASP A 44 -9.99 -9.11 -12.84
N PRO A 45 -9.20 -9.61 -13.81
CA PRO A 45 -8.21 -10.65 -13.55
C PRO A 45 -7.11 -10.21 -12.58
N ALA A 46 -6.75 -8.92 -12.56
CA ALA A 46 -5.73 -8.42 -11.65
C ALA A 46 -6.26 -8.41 -10.22
N SER A 47 -7.47 -7.88 -10.01
CA SER A 47 -8.15 -7.87 -8.72
C SER A 47 -8.35 -9.28 -8.16
N GLN A 48 -8.73 -10.26 -9.01
CA GLN A 48 -8.85 -11.66 -8.59
C GLN A 48 -7.53 -12.26 -8.09
N VAL A 49 -6.41 -11.94 -8.76
CA VAL A 49 -5.08 -12.41 -8.32
C VAL A 49 -4.71 -11.78 -6.98
N TYR A 50 -4.98 -10.48 -6.81
CA TYR A 50 -4.71 -9.77 -5.55
C TYR A 50 -5.53 -10.35 -4.39
N VAL A 51 -6.84 -10.51 -4.56
CA VAL A 51 -7.73 -11.07 -3.53
C VAL A 51 -7.32 -12.49 -3.16
N ARG A 52 -7.03 -13.34 -4.15
CA ARG A 52 -6.54 -14.70 -3.89
C ARG A 52 -5.24 -14.72 -3.09
N ASN A 53 -4.27 -13.88 -3.45
CA ASN A 53 -2.99 -13.79 -2.74
C ASN A 53 -3.18 -13.27 -1.31
N LYS A 54 -4.03 -12.25 -1.13
CA LYS A 54 -4.42 -11.75 0.19
C LYS A 54 -5.01 -12.88 1.03
N GLY A 55 -6.04 -13.55 0.56
CA GLY A 55 -6.67 -14.66 1.31
C GLY A 55 -5.71 -15.82 1.64
N GLN A 56 -4.76 -16.13 0.76
CA GLN A 56 -3.74 -17.15 1.05
C GLN A 56 -2.81 -16.71 2.18
N GLN A 57 -2.35 -15.46 2.16
CA GLN A 57 -1.44 -14.95 3.18
C GLN A 57 -2.15 -14.74 4.52
N THR A 58 -3.42 -14.27 4.53
CA THR A 58 -4.25 -14.21 5.74
C THR A 58 -4.29 -15.56 6.44
N ARG A 59 -4.63 -16.61 5.70
CA ARG A 59 -4.66 -17.98 6.24
C ARG A 59 -3.28 -18.49 6.67
N ALA A 60 -2.22 -18.15 5.93
CA ALA A 60 -0.85 -18.51 6.29
C ALA A 60 -0.40 -17.84 7.60
N ALA A 61 -0.90 -16.64 7.90
CA ALA A 61 -0.69 -15.95 9.17
C ALA A 61 -1.55 -16.52 10.32
N GLY A 62 -2.40 -17.52 10.07
CA GLY A 62 -3.24 -18.16 11.06
C GLY A 62 -4.60 -17.49 11.30
N MET A 63 -4.95 -16.49 10.50
CA MET A 63 -6.21 -15.74 10.56
C MET A 63 -7.31 -16.39 9.72
N ILE A 64 -8.55 -15.99 9.94
CA ILE A 64 -9.69 -16.35 9.08
C ILE A 64 -9.74 -15.37 7.91
N SER A 65 -10.02 -15.88 6.71
CA SER A 65 -10.26 -15.05 5.52
C SER A 65 -11.60 -15.40 4.91
N ILE A 66 -12.53 -14.46 4.91
CA ILE A 66 -13.85 -14.55 4.28
C ILE A 66 -13.80 -13.79 2.97
N GLU A 67 -14.26 -14.39 1.88
CA GLU A 67 -14.29 -13.77 0.56
C GLU A 67 -15.74 -13.62 0.09
N HIS A 68 -16.16 -12.38 -0.16
CA HIS A 68 -17.44 -12.04 -0.76
C HIS A 68 -17.24 -11.66 -2.23
N LYS A 69 -17.92 -12.35 -3.14
CA LYS A 69 -17.89 -12.07 -4.57
C LYS A 69 -19.24 -11.54 -5.03
N LEU A 70 -19.23 -10.32 -5.53
CA LEU A 70 -20.39 -9.71 -6.17
C LEU A 70 -20.18 -9.67 -7.71
N PRO A 71 -21.26 -9.83 -8.51
CA PRO A 71 -21.15 -9.68 -9.95
C PRO A 71 -20.79 -8.23 -10.34
N SER A 72 -20.23 -8.03 -11.53
CA SER A 72 -19.93 -6.69 -12.06
C SER A 72 -21.17 -5.80 -12.22
N THR A 73 -22.35 -6.41 -12.25
CA THR A 73 -23.66 -5.73 -12.33
C THR A 73 -24.24 -5.38 -10.96
N ALA A 74 -23.54 -5.67 -9.87
CA ALA A 74 -24.00 -5.33 -8.52
C ALA A 74 -24.24 -3.82 -8.39
N SER A 75 -25.32 -3.46 -7.72
CA SER A 75 -25.60 -2.06 -7.41
C SER A 75 -24.80 -1.57 -6.20
N GLU A 76 -24.59 -0.27 -6.10
CA GLU A 76 -24.02 0.37 -4.91
C GLU A 76 -24.80 -0.03 -3.63
N ALA A 77 -26.14 -0.01 -3.69
CA ALA A 77 -26.99 -0.37 -2.56
C ALA A 77 -26.75 -1.81 -2.07
N GLN A 78 -26.51 -2.77 -2.97
CA GLN A 78 -26.19 -4.14 -2.61
C GLN A 78 -24.84 -4.24 -1.89
N LEU A 79 -23.84 -3.52 -2.37
CA LEU A 79 -22.51 -3.49 -1.74
C LEU A 79 -22.56 -2.80 -0.38
N LEU A 80 -23.26 -1.66 -0.27
CA LEU A 80 -23.43 -0.95 1.00
C LEU A 80 -24.18 -1.79 2.05
N ALA A 81 -25.22 -2.54 1.65
CA ALA A 81 -25.93 -3.46 2.54
C ALA A 81 -25.02 -4.60 3.04
N LEU A 82 -24.15 -5.12 2.17
CA LEU A 82 -23.15 -6.13 2.58
C LEU A 82 -22.15 -5.54 3.59
N ILE A 83 -21.64 -4.33 3.33
CA ILE A 83 -20.71 -3.65 4.25
C ILE A 83 -21.39 -3.39 5.61
N ASP A 84 -22.64 -2.93 5.63
CA ASP A 84 -23.39 -2.71 6.87
C ASP A 84 -23.54 -4.00 7.67
N SER A 85 -23.79 -5.13 7.01
CA SER A 85 -23.83 -6.43 7.69
C SER A 85 -22.49 -6.84 8.28
N MET A 86 -21.38 -6.62 7.56
CA MET A 86 -20.04 -6.93 8.03
C MET A 86 -19.59 -5.98 9.16
N ASN A 87 -19.98 -4.71 9.13
CA ASN A 87 -19.72 -3.77 10.22
C ASN A 87 -20.34 -4.24 11.54
N LYS A 88 -21.54 -4.84 11.48
CA LYS A 88 -22.29 -5.32 12.66
C LYS A 88 -21.87 -6.72 13.11
N ASP A 89 -21.12 -7.44 12.32
CA ASP A 89 -20.66 -8.79 12.65
C ASP A 89 -19.40 -8.71 13.52
N GLU A 90 -19.53 -9.08 14.79
CA GLU A 90 -18.44 -9.11 15.77
C GLU A 90 -17.36 -10.16 15.44
N ALA A 91 -17.65 -11.12 14.57
CA ALA A 91 -16.67 -12.11 14.11
C ALA A 91 -15.76 -11.60 12.98
N ILE A 92 -16.02 -10.39 12.47
CA ILE A 92 -15.20 -9.74 11.43
C ILE A 92 -14.45 -8.57 12.06
N ASP A 93 -13.13 -8.66 12.12
CA ASP A 93 -12.26 -7.63 12.67
C ASP A 93 -11.83 -6.59 11.61
N GLY A 94 -11.66 -7.03 10.36
CA GLY A 94 -11.25 -6.16 9.26
C GLY A 94 -12.08 -6.35 8.00
N ILE A 95 -12.31 -5.25 7.28
CA ILE A 95 -13.04 -5.23 6.01
C ILE A 95 -12.18 -4.59 4.94
N LEU A 96 -12.05 -5.27 3.81
CA LEU A 96 -11.36 -4.78 2.63
C LEU A 96 -12.28 -4.88 1.41
N VAL A 97 -12.49 -3.76 0.74
CA VAL A 97 -13.17 -3.72 -0.57
C VAL A 97 -12.13 -3.50 -1.66
N GLN A 98 -11.92 -4.51 -2.50
CA GLN A 98 -10.89 -4.45 -3.53
C GLN A 98 -11.23 -3.43 -4.61
N LEU A 99 -10.39 -2.42 -4.75
CA LEU A 99 -10.46 -1.42 -5.82
C LEU A 99 -9.71 -1.91 -7.09
N PRO A 100 -10.07 -1.40 -8.28
CA PRO A 100 -11.18 -0.46 -8.56
C PRO A 100 -12.55 -1.13 -8.54
N LEU A 101 -13.59 -0.33 -8.33
CA LEU A 101 -15.00 -0.75 -8.42
C LEU A 101 -15.58 -0.48 -9.82
N PRO A 102 -16.66 -1.18 -10.22
CA PRO A 102 -17.41 -0.85 -11.43
C PRO A 102 -17.96 0.60 -11.40
N GLU A 103 -18.07 1.25 -12.57
CA GLU A 103 -18.41 2.67 -12.73
C GLU A 103 -19.74 3.10 -12.06
N GLN A 104 -20.70 2.17 -11.92
CA GLN A 104 -21.99 2.44 -11.26
C GLN A 104 -21.90 2.53 -9.73
N ILE A 105 -20.74 2.25 -9.13
CA ILE A 105 -20.52 2.26 -7.68
C ILE A 105 -19.58 3.40 -7.35
N ASN A 106 -19.98 4.27 -6.44
CA ASN A 106 -19.14 5.36 -5.95
C ASN A 106 -18.13 4.83 -4.91
N GLU A 107 -16.84 4.78 -5.29
CA GLU A 107 -15.77 4.31 -4.40
C GLU A 107 -15.71 5.10 -3.09
N ALA A 108 -15.92 6.42 -3.13
CA ALA A 108 -15.86 7.25 -1.92
C ALA A 108 -16.99 6.90 -0.93
N SER A 109 -18.21 6.66 -1.44
CA SER A 109 -19.35 6.22 -0.60
C SER A 109 -19.04 4.87 0.05
N VAL A 110 -18.47 3.94 -0.71
CA VAL A 110 -18.12 2.60 -0.23
C VAL A 110 -17.06 2.65 0.86
N ILE A 111 -15.97 3.39 0.65
CA ILE A 111 -14.91 3.57 1.66
C ILE A 111 -15.47 4.17 2.94
N GLN A 112 -16.35 5.19 2.83
CA GLN A 112 -16.93 5.84 4.02
C GLN A 112 -18.03 5.01 4.71
N ALA A 113 -18.51 3.94 4.10
CA ALA A 113 -19.46 3.02 4.72
C ALA A 113 -18.80 1.94 5.60
N ILE A 114 -17.51 1.70 5.43
CA ILE A 114 -16.76 0.78 6.30
C ILE A 114 -16.59 1.45 7.66
N ALA A 115 -16.81 0.70 8.75
CA ALA A 115 -16.53 1.19 10.09
C ALA A 115 -15.02 1.54 10.21
N PRO A 116 -14.65 2.75 10.70
CA PRO A 116 -13.25 3.19 10.72
C PRO A 116 -12.29 2.21 11.40
N GLU A 117 -12.75 1.53 12.42
CA GLU A 117 -12.00 0.52 13.19
C GLU A 117 -11.83 -0.81 12.42
N LYS A 118 -12.62 -1.04 11.37
CA LYS A 118 -12.52 -2.23 10.49
C LYS A 118 -11.94 -1.90 9.11
N ASP A 119 -11.59 -0.65 8.84
CA ASP A 119 -11.04 -0.18 7.56
C ASP A 119 -9.54 -0.52 7.46
N VAL A 120 -9.21 -1.75 7.15
CA VAL A 120 -7.80 -2.23 7.11
C VAL A 120 -6.94 -1.57 6.04
N ASP A 121 -7.54 -0.96 5.02
CA ASP A 121 -6.82 -0.15 4.03
C ASP A 121 -6.49 1.27 4.54
N GLY A 122 -7.13 1.73 5.64
CA GLY A 122 -6.91 3.04 6.24
C GLY A 122 -7.38 4.23 5.38
N PHE A 123 -8.36 4.03 4.50
CA PHE A 123 -8.81 5.05 3.54
C PHE A 123 -9.99 5.89 4.06
N HIS A 124 -10.65 5.46 5.13
CA HIS A 124 -11.75 6.18 5.74
C HIS A 124 -11.29 7.56 6.22
N VAL A 125 -12.16 8.58 6.10
CA VAL A 125 -11.81 9.97 6.45
C VAL A 125 -11.37 10.12 7.91
N VAL A 126 -11.89 9.31 8.82
CA VAL A 126 -11.48 9.29 10.23
C VAL A 126 -10.03 8.84 10.35
N ASN A 127 -9.66 7.73 9.72
CA ASN A 127 -8.29 7.20 9.71
C ASN A 127 -7.31 8.18 9.05
N ALA A 128 -7.70 8.77 7.91
CA ALA A 128 -6.93 9.82 7.26
C ALA A 128 -6.72 11.06 8.17
N GLY A 129 -7.74 11.45 8.93
CA GLY A 129 -7.66 12.54 9.91
C GLY A 129 -6.79 12.21 11.11
N LEU A 130 -6.86 10.98 11.62
CA LEU A 130 -5.99 10.49 12.70
C LEU A 130 -4.53 10.50 12.26
N LEU A 131 -4.22 9.97 11.08
CA LEU A 131 -2.88 10.00 10.51
C LEU A 131 -2.36 11.44 10.33
N ALA A 132 -3.18 12.33 9.77
CA ALA A 132 -2.80 13.73 9.55
C ALA A 132 -2.51 14.51 10.84
N THR A 133 -3.10 14.09 11.96
CA THR A 133 -2.95 14.72 13.30
C THR A 133 -1.97 13.96 14.21
N GLY A 134 -1.30 12.93 13.70
CA GLY A 134 -0.35 12.11 14.47
C GLY A 134 -1.00 11.28 15.57
N ARG A 135 -2.29 10.94 15.42
CA ARG A 135 -3.04 10.10 16.36
C ARG A 135 -3.07 8.65 15.87
N HIS A 136 -3.30 7.72 16.80
CA HIS A 136 -3.48 6.32 16.47
C HIS A 136 -4.72 6.08 15.61
N GLY A 137 -4.58 5.28 14.58
CA GLY A 137 -5.61 4.87 13.64
C GLY A 137 -5.03 3.93 12.61
N LEU A 138 -5.88 3.34 11.79
CA LEU A 138 -5.44 2.46 10.72
C LEU A 138 -4.74 3.28 9.62
N VAL A 139 -3.56 2.82 9.21
CA VAL A 139 -2.69 3.54 8.26
C VAL A 139 -2.69 2.83 6.92
N PRO A 140 -2.78 3.56 5.78
CA PRO A 140 -2.73 2.93 4.48
C PRO A 140 -1.50 2.04 4.28
N CYS A 141 -1.75 0.77 3.92
CA CYS A 141 -0.72 -0.27 3.90
C CYS A 141 0.44 0.03 2.95
N THR A 142 0.16 0.56 1.75
CA THR A 142 1.23 0.88 0.78
C THR A 142 2.17 1.98 1.28
N PRO A 143 1.70 3.14 1.75
CA PRO A 143 2.55 4.16 2.35
C PRO A 143 3.33 3.66 3.58
N LEU A 144 2.69 2.90 4.45
CA LEU A 144 3.36 2.32 5.62
C LEU A 144 4.47 1.35 5.19
N GLY A 145 4.21 0.52 4.17
CA GLY A 145 5.22 -0.36 3.58
C GLY A 145 6.42 0.40 3.02
N CYS A 146 6.18 1.53 2.35
CA CYS A 146 7.24 2.40 1.85
C CYS A 146 8.07 2.99 3.00
N LEU A 147 7.42 3.46 4.07
CA LEU A 147 8.12 3.98 5.25
C LEU A 147 9.00 2.92 5.89
N LEU A 148 8.47 1.70 6.10
CA LEU A 148 9.24 0.60 6.69
C LEU A 148 10.43 0.18 5.82
N LEU A 149 10.32 0.21 4.49
CA LEU A 149 11.43 -0.02 3.58
C LEU A 149 12.51 1.04 3.73
N LEU A 150 12.11 2.32 3.80
CA LEU A 150 13.02 3.45 4.01
C LEU A 150 13.74 3.34 5.35
N GLN A 151 13.02 3.10 6.45
CA GLN A 151 13.59 2.96 7.78
C GLN A 151 14.51 1.74 7.88
N ASN A 152 14.14 0.63 7.26
CA ASN A 152 15.00 -0.57 7.25
C ASN A 152 16.32 -0.35 6.49
N TYR A 153 16.32 0.50 5.45
CA TYR A 153 17.51 0.77 4.65
C TYR A 153 18.33 1.95 5.17
N LEU A 154 17.70 3.08 5.49
CA LEU A 154 18.36 4.32 5.90
C LEU A 154 18.49 4.47 7.43
N GLY A 155 17.66 3.76 8.21
CA GLY A 155 17.56 3.98 9.66
C GLY A 155 16.74 5.22 9.98
N ASP A 156 17.33 6.20 10.65
CA ASP A 156 16.71 7.49 10.96
C ASP A 156 16.56 8.34 9.70
N LEU A 157 15.36 8.91 9.49
CA LEU A 157 15.04 9.76 8.35
C LEU A 157 15.08 11.26 8.69
N SER A 158 15.37 11.61 9.93
CA SER A 158 15.32 12.99 10.44
C SER A 158 16.16 13.94 9.59
N GLY A 159 15.56 15.05 9.18
CA GLY A 159 16.22 16.09 8.39
C GLY A 159 16.38 15.78 6.91
N ALA A 160 16.06 14.58 6.44
CA ALA A 160 16.10 14.25 5.02
C ALA A 160 15.08 15.07 4.23
N ASN A 161 15.44 15.49 3.01
CA ASN A 161 14.52 16.13 2.09
C ASN A 161 13.79 15.08 1.26
N ALA A 162 12.48 14.91 1.51
CA ALA A 162 11.66 13.92 0.84
C ALA A 162 10.72 14.57 -0.17
N VAL A 163 10.65 14.01 -1.38
CA VAL A 163 9.68 14.42 -2.39
C VAL A 163 8.75 13.24 -2.68
N VAL A 164 7.45 13.48 -2.56
CA VAL A 164 6.39 12.55 -2.93
C VAL A 164 5.78 13.01 -4.25
N LEU A 165 6.05 12.28 -5.32
CA LEU A 165 5.48 12.52 -6.63
C LEU A 165 4.17 11.73 -6.77
N GLY A 166 3.05 12.46 -6.65
CA GLY A 166 1.69 11.95 -6.58
C GLY A 166 0.95 12.49 -5.35
N ARG A 167 -0.38 12.65 -5.45
CA ARG A 167 -1.22 13.19 -4.36
C ARG A 167 -2.54 12.45 -4.19
N SER A 168 -2.57 11.16 -4.52
CA SER A 168 -3.74 10.34 -4.28
C SER A 168 -4.07 10.24 -2.79
N ASN A 169 -5.35 10.02 -2.47
CA ASN A 169 -5.78 9.83 -1.08
C ASN A 169 -5.28 8.50 -0.51
N ILE A 170 -5.00 7.53 -1.38
CA ILE A 170 -4.60 6.17 -0.97
C ILE A 170 -3.09 5.97 -0.85
N VAL A 171 -2.26 6.83 -1.48
CA VAL A 171 -0.79 6.72 -1.43
C VAL A 171 -0.12 8.06 -1.16
N GLY A 172 -0.25 9.03 -2.06
CA GLY A 172 0.61 10.23 -2.03
C GLY A 172 0.44 11.09 -0.77
N LYS A 173 -0.81 11.39 -0.39
CA LYS A 173 -1.09 12.17 0.82
C LYS A 173 -0.68 11.42 2.10
N PRO A 174 -1.11 10.17 2.34
CA PRO A 174 -0.69 9.43 3.52
C PRO A 174 0.82 9.20 3.58
N MET A 175 1.50 8.97 2.45
CA MET A 175 2.96 8.87 2.41
C MET A 175 3.64 10.14 2.90
N ALA A 176 3.15 11.31 2.49
CA ALA A 176 3.71 12.57 2.94
C ALA A 176 3.48 12.81 4.45
N GLN A 177 2.34 12.40 4.99
CA GLN A 177 2.08 12.46 6.42
C GLN A 177 3.05 11.56 7.21
N LEU A 178 3.24 10.33 6.76
CA LEU A 178 4.17 9.39 7.40
C LEU A 178 5.61 9.89 7.36
N LEU A 179 6.07 10.42 6.24
CA LEU A 179 7.41 11.01 6.12
C LEU A 179 7.57 12.22 7.03
N THR A 180 6.56 13.10 7.11
CA THR A 180 6.57 14.24 8.02
C THR A 180 6.63 13.78 9.49
N ALA A 181 5.87 12.75 9.86
CA ALA A 181 5.93 12.15 11.19
C ALA A 181 7.29 11.49 11.48
N ALA A 182 8.01 11.03 10.45
CA ALA A 182 9.38 10.53 10.54
C ALA A 182 10.44 11.66 10.46
N HIS A 183 10.04 12.91 10.72
CA HIS A 183 10.90 14.10 10.81
C HIS A 183 11.61 14.49 9.52
N THR A 184 11.07 14.14 8.34
CA THR A 184 11.59 14.62 7.07
C THR A 184 11.01 15.99 6.71
N THR A 185 11.75 16.77 5.87
CA THR A 185 11.18 17.90 5.16
C THR A 185 10.48 17.37 3.90
N THR A 186 9.15 17.36 3.90
CA THR A 186 8.38 16.68 2.85
C THR A 186 7.73 17.65 1.87
N THR A 187 7.94 17.42 0.57
CA THR A 187 7.29 18.15 -0.51
C THR A 187 6.42 17.22 -1.34
N ILE A 188 5.14 17.56 -1.52
CA ILE A 188 4.23 16.85 -2.44
C ILE A 188 4.22 17.56 -3.78
N VAL A 189 4.45 16.81 -4.87
CA VAL A 189 4.36 17.32 -6.25
C VAL A 189 3.39 16.47 -7.07
N HIS A 190 2.78 17.06 -8.09
CA HIS A 190 1.73 16.42 -8.89
C HIS A 190 1.65 17.03 -10.29
N SER A 191 0.79 16.53 -11.15
CA SER A 191 0.64 16.93 -12.56
C SER A 191 0.40 18.43 -12.82
N ARG A 192 0.03 19.20 -11.80
CA ARG A 192 -0.12 20.68 -11.89
C ARG A 192 1.05 21.43 -11.24
N SER A 193 2.06 20.74 -10.71
CA SER A 193 3.27 21.37 -10.21
C SER A 193 4.16 21.79 -11.39
N ARG A 194 4.90 22.88 -11.22
CA ARG A 194 5.84 23.36 -12.23
C ARG A 194 7.20 22.72 -11.99
N ASP A 195 7.95 22.50 -13.05
CA ASP A 195 9.36 22.05 -13.01
C ASP A 195 9.58 20.77 -12.17
N LEU A 196 8.72 19.74 -12.37
CA LEU A 196 8.78 18.48 -11.64
C LEU A 196 10.18 17.87 -11.57
N PRO A 197 10.96 17.78 -12.67
CA PRO A 197 12.31 17.22 -12.62
C PRO A 197 13.22 18.00 -11.66
N LYS A 198 13.14 19.34 -11.67
CA LYS A 198 13.96 20.20 -10.82
C LYS A 198 13.66 20.00 -9.34
N ILE A 199 12.38 19.84 -8.98
CA ILE A 199 11.98 19.60 -7.59
C ILE A 199 12.42 18.20 -7.15
N CYS A 200 12.13 17.17 -7.96
CA CYS A 200 12.51 15.78 -7.67
C CYS A 200 14.04 15.62 -7.49
N LYS A 201 14.83 16.34 -8.27
CA LYS A 201 16.30 16.32 -8.20
C LYS A 201 16.88 16.88 -6.89
N GLN A 202 16.08 17.50 -6.04
CA GLN A 202 16.53 18.01 -4.74
C GLN A 202 16.34 16.97 -3.62
N ALA A 203 15.61 15.88 -3.89
CA ALA A 203 15.22 14.89 -2.90
C ALA A 203 16.35 13.95 -2.50
N ASP A 204 16.56 13.76 -1.20
CA ASP A 204 17.32 12.65 -0.64
C ASP A 204 16.51 11.36 -0.73
N ILE A 205 15.18 11.48 -0.59
CA ILE A 205 14.20 10.42 -0.72
C ILE A 205 13.16 10.83 -1.76
N LEU A 206 13.06 10.06 -2.85
CA LEU A 206 12.02 10.25 -3.87
C LEU A 206 11.04 9.09 -3.85
N VAL A 207 9.75 9.39 -3.62
CA VAL A 207 8.66 8.40 -3.70
C VAL A 207 7.83 8.68 -4.94
N ALA A 208 7.85 7.79 -5.93
CA ALA A 208 7.09 7.90 -7.17
C ALA A 208 5.78 7.11 -7.07
N ALA A 209 4.63 7.80 -7.17
CA ALA A 209 3.28 7.23 -7.03
C ALA A 209 2.27 7.96 -7.93
N VAL A 210 2.51 7.95 -9.25
CA VAL A 210 1.70 8.67 -10.26
C VAL A 210 0.89 7.76 -11.16
N GLY A 211 1.21 6.45 -11.22
CA GLY A 211 0.55 5.50 -12.11
C GLY A 211 0.87 5.74 -13.60
N HIS A 212 2.02 6.33 -13.89
CA HIS A 212 2.51 6.54 -15.25
C HIS A 212 3.80 5.76 -15.47
N PRO A 213 3.79 4.76 -16.37
CA PRO A 213 4.95 3.87 -16.54
C PRO A 213 6.19 4.62 -16.99
N GLU A 214 7.29 4.41 -16.26
CA GLU A 214 8.63 4.89 -16.59
C GLU A 214 8.74 6.43 -16.78
N MET A 215 7.83 7.19 -16.15
CA MET A 215 7.79 8.66 -16.25
C MET A 215 9.02 9.32 -15.62
N VAL A 216 9.52 8.78 -14.51
CA VAL A 216 10.65 9.33 -13.76
C VAL A 216 11.94 8.76 -14.29
N THR A 217 12.71 9.55 -15.01
CA THR A 217 14.00 9.17 -15.58
C THR A 217 15.16 9.57 -14.66
N GLY A 218 16.37 9.05 -14.93
CA GLY A 218 17.55 9.29 -14.08
C GLY A 218 17.92 10.77 -13.89
N ASP A 219 17.58 11.64 -14.85
CA ASP A 219 17.81 13.08 -14.76
C ASP A 219 16.91 13.81 -13.75
N TRP A 220 15.81 13.16 -13.29
CA TRP A 220 14.97 13.66 -12.18
C TRP A 220 15.55 13.32 -10.81
N ILE A 221 16.56 12.47 -10.74
CA ILE A 221 17.05 11.91 -9.47
C ILE A 221 18.33 12.64 -9.05
N LYS A 222 18.38 12.99 -7.77
CA LYS A 222 19.61 13.49 -7.14
C LYS A 222 20.61 12.33 -7.06
N PRO A 223 21.87 12.51 -7.45
CA PRO A 223 22.88 11.48 -7.29
C PRO A 223 22.97 10.99 -5.85
N GLY A 224 22.87 9.67 -5.68
CA GLY A 224 22.89 9.04 -4.37
C GLY A 224 21.53 8.99 -3.63
N ALA A 225 20.46 9.55 -4.17
CA ALA A 225 19.12 9.50 -3.55
C ALA A 225 18.57 8.08 -3.40
N THR A 226 17.70 7.89 -2.42
CA THR A 226 16.91 6.66 -2.26
C THR A 226 15.57 6.83 -2.98
N VAL A 227 15.26 5.91 -3.90
CA VAL A 227 14.06 5.96 -4.74
C VAL A 227 13.11 4.81 -4.37
N ILE A 228 11.89 5.17 -4.00
CA ILE A 228 10.79 4.22 -3.75
C ILE A 228 9.81 4.34 -4.92
N ASP A 229 9.77 3.33 -5.75
CA ASP A 229 8.83 3.21 -6.87
C ASP A 229 7.59 2.42 -6.41
N VAL A 230 6.47 3.13 -6.28
CA VAL A 230 5.17 2.55 -5.87
C VAL A 230 4.37 2.09 -7.08
N GLY A 231 4.73 2.56 -8.27
CA GLY A 231 4.03 2.27 -9.51
C GLY A 231 3.96 0.76 -9.79
N ILE A 232 2.78 0.30 -10.23
CA ILE A 232 2.58 -1.05 -10.78
C ILE A 232 1.79 -0.89 -12.07
N ASN A 233 2.51 -0.78 -13.16
CA ASN A 233 1.94 -0.55 -14.49
C ASN A 233 2.07 -1.81 -15.35
N ARG A 234 1.00 -2.18 -16.04
CA ARG A 234 1.01 -3.28 -17.00
C ARG A 234 1.24 -2.73 -18.40
N VAL A 235 2.40 -2.96 -18.95
CA VAL A 235 2.78 -2.50 -20.28
C VAL A 235 2.97 -3.68 -21.24
N ALA A 236 2.76 -3.45 -22.53
CA ALA A 236 3.00 -4.47 -23.54
C ALA A 236 4.48 -4.85 -23.56
N ASN A 237 4.76 -6.14 -23.70
CA ASN A 237 6.12 -6.60 -23.95
C ASN A 237 6.52 -6.31 -25.40
N PRO A 238 7.82 -6.09 -25.67
CA PRO A 238 8.32 -6.05 -27.04
C PRO A 238 7.97 -7.32 -27.81
N ALA A 239 7.80 -7.20 -29.12
CA ALA A 239 7.55 -8.34 -29.99
C ALA A 239 8.66 -9.41 -29.84
N GLY A 240 8.28 -10.68 -29.80
CA GLY A 240 9.21 -11.80 -29.68
C GLY A 240 9.39 -12.38 -28.27
N THR A 241 8.62 -11.93 -27.28
CA THR A 241 8.60 -12.53 -25.95
C THR A 241 7.35 -13.39 -25.75
N ASP A 242 7.45 -14.50 -24.97
CA ASP A 242 6.34 -15.41 -24.68
C ASP A 242 5.22 -14.77 -23.84
N ARG A 243 5.50 -13.64 -23.19
CA ARG A 243 4.56 -12.92 -22.35
C ARG A 243 4.07 -11.67 -23.05
N LYS A 244 2.75 -11.52 -23.21
CA LYS A 244 2.12 -10.32 -23.81
C LYS A 244 2.42 -9.03 -23.05
N TYR A 245 2.61 -9.10 -21.74
CA TYR A 245 2.76 -7.94 -20.85
C TYR A 245 3.87 -8.14 -19.85
N ARG A 246 4.49 -7.02 -19.43
CA ARG A 246 5.38 -6.94 -18.28
C ARG A 246 4.85 -5.94 -17.26
N LEU A 247 5.26 -6.09 -16.00
CA LEU A 247 5.04 -5.09 -14.97
C LEU A 247 6.22 -4.14 -14.94
N THR A 248 5.94 -2.85 -14.84
CA THR A 248 6.94 -1.80 -14.65
C THR A 248 6.44 -0.77 -13.64
N GLY A 249 7.35 -0.03 -13.05
CA GLY A 249 7.03 1.05 -12.13
C GLY A 249 6.75 2.38 -12.82
N ASP A 250 6.67 3.42 -12.01
CA ASP A 250 6.60 4.82 -12.45
C ASP A 250 7.99 5.37 -12.78
N VAL A 251 9.05 4.65 -12.39
CA VAL A 251 10.44 5.04 -12.59
C VAL A 251 11.04 4.22 -13.72
N ASP A 252 11.75 4.88 -14.66
CA ASP A 252 12.63 4.19 -15.59
C ASP A 252 13.81 3.62 -14.80
N PHE A 253 13.65 2.33 -14.46
CA PHE A 253 14.57 1.62 -13.56
C PHE A 253 16.02 1.65 -14.04
N VAL A 254 16.26 1.51 -15.35
CA VAL A 254 17.61 1.41 -15.90
C VAL A 254 18.36 2.73 -15.76
N SER A 255 17.75 3.84 -16.19
CA SER A 255 18.36 5.15 -16.06
C SER A 255 18.48 5.60 -14.60
N ALA A 256 17.44 5.33 -13.79
CA ALA A 256 17.41 5.68 -12.37
C ALA A 256 18.48 4.93 -11.55
N ALA A 257 18.68 3.64 -11.78
CA ALA A 257 19.65 2.81 -11.07
C ALA A 257 21.11 3.22 -11.34
N SER A 258 21.37 3.99 -12.41
CA SER A 258 22.69 4.52 -12.69
C SER A 258 23.03 5.76 -11.85
N VAL A 259 22.03 6.43 -11.28
CA VAL A 259 22.14 7.74 -10.55
C VAL A 259 21.81 7.59 -9.07
N ALA A 260 20.78 6.83 -8.74
CA ALA A 260 20.31 6.60 -7.38
C ALA A 260 21.36 5.86 -6.54
N GLY A 261 21.38 6.13 -5.23
CA GLY A 261 22.13 5.33 -4.25
C GLY A 261 21.41 4.00 -3.96
N ALA A 262 20.07 4.04 -3.88
CA ALA A 262 19.23 2.87 -3.69
C ALA A 262 17.89 3.03 -4.41
N ILE A 263 17.27 1.90 -4.83
CA ILE A 263 16.01 1.89 -5.56
C ILE A 263 15.22 0.60 -5.29
N THR A 264 13.90 0.71 -5.19
CA THR A 264 13.02 -0.47 -5.17
C THR A 264 12.78 -0.99 -6.59
N PRO A 265 12.92 -2.30 -6.86
CA PRO A 265 12.55 -2.88 -8.16
C PRO A 265 11.04 -3.06 -8.29
N VAL A 266 10.53 -3.01 -9.52
CA VAL A 266 9.14 -3.41 -9.83
C VAL A 266 9.18 -4.53 -10.88
N PRO A 267 8.66 -5.73 -10.54
CA PRO A 267 8.07 -6.15 -9.25
C PRO A 267 9.12 -6.49 -8.18
N GLY A 268 8.68 -6.60 -6.92
CA GLY A 268 9.49 -7.13 -5.82
C GLY A 268 9.93 -6.10 -4.77
N GLY A 269 9.70 -4.80 -5.01
CA GLY A 269 9.91 -3.73 -4.04
C GLY A 269 8.70 -3.54 -3.10
N VAL A 270 7.86 -2.55 -3.35
CA VAL A 270 6.75 -2.14 -2.47
C VAL A 270 5.62 -3.17 -2.39
N GLY A 271 5.24 -3.82 -3.50
CA GLY A 271 4.08 -4.71 -3.55
C GLY A 271 4.01 -5.79 -2.47
N PRO A 272 5.07 -6.55 -2.17
CA PRO A 272 5.08 -7.51 -1.07
C PRO A 272 4.74 -6.91 0.29
N MET A 273 5.18 -5.67 0.56
CA MET A 273 4.90 -4.96 1.81
C MET A 273 3.43 -4.60 1.96
N THR A 274 2.80 -4.12 0.87
CA THR A 274 1.36 -3.77 0.88
C THR A 274 0.50 -4.95 1.32
N ILE A 275 0.82 -6.16 0.84
CA ILE A 275 0.00 -7.34 1.16
C ILE A 275 0.21 -7.76 2.62
N CYS A 276 1.44 -7.79 3.12
CA CYS A 276 1.69 -8.24 4.50
C CYS A 276 1.16 -7.25 5.56
N LEU A 277 1.09 -5.96 5.25
CA LEU A 277 0.64 -4.94 6.20
C LEU A 277 -0.88 -4.90 6.39
N LEU A 278 -1.66 -5.47 5.49
CA LEU A 278 -3.10 -5.66 5.69
C LEU A 278 -3.42 -6.47 6.96
N TYR A 279 -2.46 -7.27 7.43
CA TYR A 279 -2.64 -8.14 8.61
C TYR A 279 -2.09 -7.53 9.90
N THR A 280 -1.31 -6.44 9.82
CA THR A 280 -0.82 -5.73 11.01
C THR A 280 -1.90 -4.85 11.62
N SER A 281 -2.83 -4.37 10.82
CA SER A 281 -3.94 -3.52 11.27
C SER A 281 -4.86 -4.23 12.25
N ASP A 282 -5.12 -5.55 12.02
CA ASP A 282 -5.96 -6.35 12.92
C ASP A 282 -5.21 -6.81 14.19
N ALA A 283 -3.89 -7.01 14.11
CA ALA A 283 -3.10 -7.55 15.23
C ALA A 283 -2.53 -6.47 16.17
N ALA A 284 -2.42 -5.22 15.70
CA ALA A 284 -1.81 -4.14 16.49
C ALA A 284 -2.79 -3.50 17.49
N ASP A 285 -4.10 -3.50 17.17
CA ASP A 285 -5.12 -2.83 18.00
C ASP A 285 -5.42 -3.55 19.32
N GLU A 286 -5.09 -4.85 19.43
CA GLU A 286 -5.27 -5.61 20.67
C GLU A 286 -4.06 -5.56 21.62
N SER A 287 -2.84 -5.27 21.13
CA SER A 287 -1.66 -5.15 22.00
C SER A 287 -1.66 -3.85 22.83
N ASP A 288 -2.41 -2.82 22.39
CA ASP A 288 -2.56 -1.56 23.12
C ASP A 288 -3.80 -1.53 24.03
N ARG A 289 -4.59 -2.62 24.07
CA ARG A 289 -5.74 -2.78 24.98
C ARG A 289 -5.41 -3.49 26.30
N VAL A 290 -4.13 -3.77 26.56
CA VAL A 290 -3.64 -4.37 27.82
C VAL A 290 -2.92 -3.34 28.68
#